data_cee50aa3c4a609fede41aac57b19937f
#
_entry.id   cee50aa3c4a609fede41aac57b19937f
#
_cell.length_a   1.000
_cell.length_b   1.000
_cell.length_c   1.000
_cell.angle_alpha   90.00
_cell.angle_beta   90.00
_cell.angle_gamma   90.00
#
_symmetry.space_group_name_H-M   'P 1'
#
loop_
_entity.id
_entity.type
_entity.pdbx_description
1 polymer ?
#
loop_
_entity_poly.entity_id
_entity_poly.type
_entity_poly.pdbx_seq_one_letter_code
_entity_poly.pdbx_strand_id
1 'polypeptide(L)'
;MAEIRIDRLQKRFADFTAVKGSSLLLEDGKFVVLLGPSGCGKTTTLRMIAGLEYPTSGEITLDGDDVTYLRPRERDIAMCFQLFALYPHLGVRGNLEFPLRNEGVARAEIDRRVNEVASILRIEHLLGSSVTGLAGGDRQRVALGRAIVRQPKAFLMDEPLGTLDAEFRELMCVELRKLHDRLKTTTVFVTHDQNEAMALADHIVVMNQGEILQSDTPEGVYNFPSCLFVARFIGRPAMNLLPLDERVMADWDTVRVAGVDVTVPTPHATVQRALLGVRPEHVSLRPAGEGMPARVTQVEYFGSHWVATLATAAGNVCALASKDAAPAVGDAVGIAFDTRRTVLFDASTEQLIPSATTLAHHAGKASCQA
;
A
#
# COMPACT_ATOMS: atom_id res chain seq x y z
N MET A 1 5.52 -19.14 -12.85
CA MET A 1 5.29 -18.12 -11.83
C MET A 1 6.69 -17.72 -11.39
N ALA A 2 6.90 -16.56 -10.84
CA ALA A 2 8.28 -16.09 -10.67
C ALA A 2 8.49 -15.34 -9.36
N GLU A 3 9.47 -15.77 -8.56
CA GLU A 3 10.04 -14.98 -7.47
C GLU A 3 10.87 -13.84 -8.08
N ILE A 4 10.69 -12.61 -7.58
CA ILE A 4 11.54 -11.48 -7.95
C ILE A 4 12.31 -11.04 -6.71
N ARG A 5 13.65 -11.07 -6.80
CA ARG A 5 14.51 -10.58 -5.72
C ARG A 5 15.28 -9.36 -6.18
N ILE A 6 15.28 -8.36 -5.34
CA ILE A 6 16.05 -7.12 -5.49
C ILE A 6 17.08 -7.10 -4.36
N ASP A 7 18.36 -6.98 -4.69
CA ASP A 7 19.43 -6.85 -3.70
C ASP A 7 20.17 -5.53 -3.86
N ARG A 8 20.14 -4.69 -2.81
CA ARG A 8 20.83 -3.39 -2.69
C ARG A 8 20.70 -2.52 -3.95
N LEU A 9 19.51 -2.54 -4.56
CA LEU A 9 19.23 -1.84 -5.80
C LEU A 9 19.32 -0.33 -5.61
N GLN A 10 20.18 0.32 -6.38
CA GLN A 10 20.36 1.76 -6.37
C GLN A 10 20.14 2.36 -7.77
N LYS A 11 19.48 3.49 -7.82
CA LYS A 11 19.38 4.30 -9.03
C LYS A 11 19.67 5.77 -8.76
N ARG A 12 20.66 6.29 -9.46
CA ARG A 12 21.05 7.70 -9.43
C ARG A 12 20.90 8.32 -10.81
N PHE A 13 20.27 9.48 -10.87
CA PHE A 13 20.16 10.32 -12.05
C PHE A 13 20.92 11.63 -11.78
N ALA A 14 22.03 11.86 -12.45
CA ALA A 14 22.87 13.02 -12.20
C ALA A 14 23.05 13.30 -10.68
N ASP A 15 22.40 14.32 -10.16
CA ASP A 15 22.51 14.75 -8.75
C ASP A 15 21.42 14.19 -7.85
N PHE A 16 20.46 13.44 -8.40
CA PHE A 16 19.33 12.89 -7.65
C PHE A 16 19.40 11.36 -7.53
N THR A 17 19.28 10.83 -6.30
CA THR A 17 19.19 9.40 -6.05
C THR A 17 17.73 9.01 -5.88
N ALA A 18 17.19 8.33 -6.90
CA ALA A 18 15.78 7.89 -6.93
C ALA A 18 15.52 6.64 -6.08
N VAL A 19 16.50 5.73 -5.98
CA VAL A 19 16.44 4.51 -5.15
C VAL A 19 17.77 4.34 -4.45
N LYS A 20 17.75 4.13 -3.13
CA LYS A 20 18.91 4.20 -2.24
C LYS A 20 19.33 2.84 -1.67
N GLY A 21 19.69 1.87 -2.53
CA GLY A 21 20.19 0.57 -2.06
C GLY A 21 19.10 -0.31 -1.43
N SER A 22 17.91 -0.31 -1.99
CA SER A 22 16.78 -1.09 -1.51
C SER A 22 16.95 -2.59 -1.77
N SER A 23 16.61 -3.42 -0.79
CA SER A 23 16.51 -4.88 -0.94
C SER A 23 15.09 -5.33 -0.66
N LEU A 24 14.56 -6.23 -1.48
CA LEU A 24 13.16 -6.67 -1.40
C LEU A 24 13.01 -8.04 -2.03
N LEU A 25 12.25 -8.91 -1.39
CA LEU A 25 11.79 -10.18 -1.93
C LEU A 25 10.31 -10.06 -2.29
N LEU A 26 9.99 -10.32 -3.54
CA LEU A 26 8.63 -10.42 -4.06
C LEU A 26 8.36 -11.91 -4.28
N GLU A 27 7.66 -12.52 -3.34
CA GLU A 27 7.41 -13.96 -3.34
C GLU A 27 6.56 -14.38 -4.55
N ASP A 28 6.83 -15.59 -5.04
CA ASP A 28 6.08 -16.16 -6.15
C ASP A 28 4.58 -16.19 -5.88
N GLY A 29 3.80 -15.79 -6.90
CA GLY A 29 2.34 -15.81 -6.85
C GLY A 29 1.70 -14.81 -5.89
N LYS A 30 2.44 -13.83 -5.35
CA LYS A 30 1.92 -12.78 -4.47
C LYS A 30 1.55 -11.50 -5.22
N PHE A 31 0.55 -10.81 -4.70
CA PHE A 31 0.19 -9.46 -5.12
C PHE A 31 0.91 -8.47 -4.21
N VAL A 32 1.97 -7.85 -4.71
CA VAL A 32 2.78 -6.90 -3.95
C VAL A 32 2.49 -5.48 -4.41
N VAL A 33 2.18 -4.59 -3.47
CA VAL A 33 1.90 -3.18 -3.77
C VAL A 33 3.04 -2.30 -3.27
N LEU A 34 3.67 -1.55 -4.19
CA LEU A 34 4.59 -0.47 -3.86
C LEU A 34 3.77 0.79 -3.59
N LEU A 35 3.74 1.25 -2.35
CA LEU A 35 2.93 2.36 -1.87
C LEU A 35 3.82 3.50 -1.34
N GLY A 36 3.47 4.74 -1.61
CA GLY A 36 4.22 5.89 -1.10
C GLY A 36 3.87 7.20 -1.83
N PRO A 37 4.37 8.35 -1.37
CA PRO A 37 4.12 9.63 -2.01
C PRO A 37 4.72 9.71 -3.41
N SER A 38 4.28 10.70 -4.20
CA SER A 38 4.84 10.95 -5.53
C SER A 38 6.34 11.25 -5.44
N GLY A 39 7.12 10.69 -6.38
CA GLY A 39 8.58 10.89 -6.43
C GLY A 39 9.40 10.06 -5.43
N CYS A 40 8.82 9.16 -4.65
CA CYS A 40 9.58 8.34 -3.69
C CYS A 40 10.33 7.13 -4.30
N GLY A 41 10.31 6.93 -5.63
CA GLY A 41 11.09 5.88 -6.30
C GLY A 41 10.30 4.66 -6.80
N LYS A 42 8.98 4.54 -6.56
CA LYS A 42 8.15 3.39 -6.95
C LYS A 42 8.22 3.04 -8.43
N THR A 43 7.87 4.00 -9.29
CA THR A 43 7.93 3.84 -10.77
C THR A 43 9.35 3.53 -11.25
N THR A 44 10.37 4.14 -10.64
CA THR A 44 11.77 3.86 -10.98
C THR A 44 12.14 2.42 -10.64
N THR A 45 11.75 1.94 -9.45
CA THR A 45 11.94 0.54 -9.04
C THR A 45 11.21 -0.42 -10.00
N LEU A 46 9.95 -0.12 -10.31
CA LEU A 46 9.16 -0.93 -11.25
C LEU A 46 9.82 -0.99 -12.64
N ARG A 47 10.31 0.15 -13.16
CA ARG A 47 11.00 0.20 -14.45
C ARG A 47 12.32 -0.55 -14.47
N MET A 48 13.04 -0.57 -13.35
CA MET A 48 14.26 -1.40 -13.23
C MET A 48 13.91 -2.89 -13.26
N ILE A 49 12.86 -3.32 -12.57
CA ILE A 49 12.36 -4.71 -12.65
C ILE A 49 11.94 -5.06 -14.08
N ALA A 50 11.31 -4.12 -14.81
CA ALA A 50 10.90 -4.31 -16.20
C ALA A 50 12.06 -4.33 -17.21
N GLY A 51 13.28 -3.92 -16.82
CA GLY A 51 14.42 -3.74 -17.73
C GLY A 51 14.31 -2.50 -18.63
N LEU A 52 13.43 -1.57 -18.30
CA LEU A 52 13.25 -0.29 -18.99
C LEU A 52 14.21 0.78 -18.49
N GLU A 53 14.78 0.55 -17.31
CA GLU A 53 15.79 1.38 -16.68
C GLU A 53 16.85 0.45 -16.07
N TYR A 54 18.12 0.79 -16.21
CA TYR A 54 19.20 0.02 -15.60
C TYR A 54 19.58 0.60 -14.24
N PRO A 55 19.83 -0.22 -13.23
CA PRO A 55 20.31 0.26 -11.94
C PRO A 55 21.71 0.86 -12.06
N THR A 56 22.07 1.74 -11.13
CA THR A 56 23.44 2.23 -10.96
C THR A 56 24.31 1.20 -10.26
N SER A 57 23.69 0.45 -9.32
CA SER A 57 24.29 -0.71 -8.63
C SER A 57 23.20 -1.59 -8.05
N GLY A 58 23.58 -2.78 -7.58
CA GLY A 58 22.67 -3.80 -7.08
C GLY A 58 22.25 -4.78 -8.16
N GLU A 59 21.44 -5.75 -7.80
CA GLU A 59 21.07 -6.90 -8.62
C GLU A 59 19.56 -7.14 -8.60
N ILE A 60 19.02 -7.63 -9.69
CA ILE A 60 17.64 -8.11 -9.83
C ILE A 60 17.67 -9.52 -10.37
N THR A 61 17.07 -10.46 -9.63
CA THR A 61 16.90 -11.84 -10.10
C THR A 61 15.43 -12.18 -10.30
N LEU A 62 15.15 -13.05 -11.27
CA LEU A 62 13.83 -13.60 -11.58
C LEU A 62 13.93 -15.12 -11.57
N ASP A 63 13.29 -15.82 -10.65
CA ASP A 63 13.44 -17.26 -10.40
C ASP A 63 14.91 -17.69 -10.18
N GLY A 64 15.72 -16.85 -9.57
CA GLY A 64 17.14 -17.08 -9.34
C GLY A 64 18.06 -16.68 -10.49
N ASP A 65 17.54 -16.40 -11.68
CA ASP A 65 18.31 -15.94 -12.83
C ASP A 65 18.59 -14.43 -12.74
N ASP A 66 19.83 -14.00 -12.91
CA ASP A 66 20.18 -12.58 -12.98
C ASP A 66 19.61 -11.94 -14.25
N VAL A 67 18.69 -11.00 -14.06
CA VAL A 67 18.04 -10.25 -15.15
C VAL A 67 18.43 -8.77 -15.15
N THR A 68 19.39 -8.36 -14.32
CA THR A 68 19.74 -6.95 -14.05
C THR A 68 19.93 -6.13 -15.32
N TYR A 69 20.64 -6.68 -16.29
CA TYR A 69 20.96 -5.99 -17.56
C TYR A 69 20.27 -6.61 -18.78
N LEU A 70 19.35 -7.56 -18.58
CA LEU A 70 18.53 -8.11 -19.67
C LEU A 70 17.52 -7.08 -20.16
N ARG A 71 17.23 -7.11 -21.47
CA ARG A 71 16.21 -6.26 -22.09
C ARG A 71 14.82 -6.71 -21.68
N PRO A 72 13.79 -5.83 -21.73
CA PRO A 72 12.42 -6.17 -21.34
C PRO A 72 11.86 -7.45 -22.00
N ARG A 73 12.14 -7.64 -23.28
CA ARG A 73 11.69 -8.83 -24.05
C ARG A 73 12.27 -10.16 -23.58
N GLU A 74 13.39 -10.11 -22.84
CA GLU A 74 14.15 -11.28 -22.38
C GLU A 74 13.73 -11.71 -20.96
N ARG A 75 12.85 -10.90 -20.29
CA ARG A 75 12.43 -11.13 -18.91
C ARG A 75 11.07 -11.82 -18.77
N ASP A 76 10.33 -12.03 -19.84
CA ASP A 76 8.94 -12.57 -19.84
C ASP A 76 8.01 -11.89 -18.83
N ILE A 77 8.05 -10.56 -18.81
CA ILE A 77 7.24 -9.69 -17.94
C ILE A 77 6.25 -8.91 -18.79
N ALA A 78 5.00 -8.75 -18.33
CA ALA A 78 4.06 -7.81 -18.92
C ALA A 78 3.96 -6.55 -18.06
N MET A 79 3.99 -5.38 -18.72
CA MET A 79 3.86 -4.09 -18.04
C MET A 79 2.65 -3.31 -18.53
N CYS A 80 1.86 -2.79 -17.57
CA CYS A 80 0.83 -1.79 -17.79
C CYS A 80 1.40 -0.42 -17.41
N PHE A 81 1.48 0.49 -18.39
CA PHE A 81 2.04 1.83 -18.22
C PHE A 81 0.97 2.81 -17.76
N GLN A 82 1.36 3.81 -16.99
CA GLN A 82 0.51 4.91 -16.52
C GLN A 82 -0.14 5.69 -17.68
N LEU A 83 0.55 5.87 -18.81
CA LEU A 83 0.05 6.57 -20.00
C LEU A 83 -0.47 5.63 -21.10
N PHE A 84 -1.11 4.53 -20.70
CA PHE A 84 -1.81 3.55 -21.57
C PHE A 84 -0.95 2.90 -22.67
N ALA A 85 -0.13 3.64 -23.41
CA ALA A 85 0.74 3.21 -24.51
C ALA A 85 0.02 2.33 -25.55
N LEU A 86 -1.27 2.63 -25.87
CA LEU A 86 -2.05 1.92 -26.86
C LEU A 86 -1.55 2.20 -28.28
N TYR A 87 -1.69 1.23 -29.18
CA TYR A 87 -1.37 1.36 -30.59
C TYR A 87 -2.52 2.06 -31.31
N PRO A 88 -2.38 3.34 -31.73
CA PRO A 88 -3.52 4.11 -32.26
C PRO A 88 -4.03 3.63 -33.62
N HIS A 89 -3.17 2.93 -34.39
CA HIS A 89 -3.50 2.34 -35.67
C HIS A 89 -4.25 0.99 -35.56
N LEU A 90 -4.33 0.44 -34.34
CA LEU A 90 -5.10 -0.77 -34.04
C LEU A 90 -6.37 -0.39 -33.27
N GLY A 91 -7.49 -1.07 -33.63
CA GLY A 91 -8.70 -1.02 -32.80
C GLY A 91 -8.49 -1.69 -31.43
N VAL A 92 -9.53 -1.68 -30.59
CA VAL A 92 -9.51 -2.30 -29.26
C VAL A 92 -9.11 -3.78 -29.34
N ARG A 93 -9.82 -4.58 -30.14
CA ARG A 93 -9.50 -6.00 -30.35
C ARG A 93 -8.06 -6.18 -30.82
N GLY A 94 -7.62 -5.37 -31.80
CA GLY A 94 -6.25 -5.43 -32.32
C GLY A 94 -5.18 -5.15 -31.25
N ASN A 95 -5.42 -4.21 -30.34
CA ASN A 95 -4.52 -3.96 -29.21
C ASN A 95 -4.42 -5.17 -28.27
N LEU A 96 -5.53 -5.86 -28.00
CA LEU A 96 -5.54 -7.06 -27.15
C LEU A 96 -4.90 -8.26 -27.85
N GLU A 97 -5.11 -8.44 -29.16
CA GLU A 97 -4.55 -9.55 -29.94
C GLU A 97 -3.05 -9.40 -30.22
N PHE A 98 -2.54 -8.16 -30.29
CA PHE A 98 -1.19 -7.86 -30.77
C PHE A 98 -0.09 -8.65 -30.05
N PRO A 99 -0.04 -8.72 -28.72
CA PRO A 99 1.00 -9.49 -28.03
C PRO A 99 0.92 -11.00 -28.36
N LEU A 100 -0.28 -11.56 -28.40
CA LEU A 100 -0.48 -13.00 -28.68
C LEU A 100 -0.13 -13.37 -30.13
N ARG A 101 -0.40 -12.48 -31.08
CA ARG A 101 0.01 -12.66 -32.47
C ARG A 101 1.53 -12.69 -32.62
N ASN A 102 2.23 -11.81 -31.89
CA ASN A 102 3.71 -11.77 -31.91
C ASN A 102 4.33 -13.01 -31.27
N GLU A 103 3.64 -13.66 -30.34
CA GLU A 103 4.03 -14.92 -29.73
C GLU A 103 3.65 -16.16 -30.58
N GLY A 104 2.95 -15.95 -31.71
CA GLY A 104 2.53 -17.04 -32.58
C GLY A 104 1.38 -17.90 -32.05
N VAL A 105 0.58 -17.38 -31.12
CA VAL A 105 -0.56 -18.11 -30.53
C VAL A 105 -1.62 -18.40 -31.60
N ALA A 106 -2.21 -19.60 -31.55
CA ALA A 106 -3.24 -20.03 -32.48
C ALA A 106 -4.49 -19.11 -32.44
N ARG A 107 -5.13 -18.84 -33.56
CA ARG A 107 -6.26 -17.91 -33.70
C ARG A 107 -7.41 -18.20 -32.74
N ALA A 108 -7.80 -19.47 -32.58
CA ALA A 108 -8.87 -19.87 -31.67
C ALA A 108 -8.57 -19.53 -30.22
N GLU A 109 -7.29 -19.69 -29.80
CA GLU A 109 -6.85 -19.36 -28.45
C GLU A 109 -6.75 -17.84 -28.25
N ILE A 110 -6.33 -17.08 -29.26
CA ILE A 110 -6.38 -15.62 -29.24
C ILE A 110 -7.82 -15.14 -29.01
N ASP A 111 -8.78 -15.64 -29.79
CA ASP A 111 -10.18 -15.26 -29.66
C ASP A 111 -10.74 -15.60 -28.28
N ARG A 112 -10.39 -16.76 -27.74
CA ARG A 112 -10.81 -17.18 -26.39
C ARG A 112 -10.27 -16.22 -25.32
N ARG A 113 -8.94 -15.96 -25.30
CA ARG A 113 -8.31 -15.09 -24.30
C ARG A 113 -8.78 -13.64 -24.41
N VAL A 114 -8.90 -13.11 -25.62
CA VAL A 114 -9.39 -11.74 -25.84
C VAL A 114 -10.81 -11.56 -25.31
N ASN A 115 -11.73 -12.50 -25.61
CA ASN A 115 -13.10 -12.42 -25.15
C ASN A 115 -13.19 -12.56 -23.62
N GLU A 116 -12.40 -13.46 -23.02
CA GLU A 116 -12.31 -13.63 -21.57
C GLU A 116 -11.83 -12.33 -20.87
N VAL A 117 -10.75 -11.74 -21.35
CA VAL A 117 -10.22 -10.48 -20.81
C VAL A 117 -11.18 -9.32 -21.05
N ALA A 118 -11.82 -9.24 -22.21
CA ALA A 118 -12.83 -8.23 -22.51
C ALA A 118 -14.00 -8.29 -21.52
N SER A 119 -14.46 -9.50 -21.18
CA SER A 119 -15.55 -9.70 -20.22
C SER A 119 -15.15 -9.29 -18.79
N ILE A 120 -13.95 -9.68 -18.33
CA ILE A 120 -13.43 -9.27 -17.03
C ILE A 120 -13.39 -7.74 -16.89
N LEU A 121 -12.93 -7.07 -17.95
CA LEU A 121 -12.77 -5.61 -17.97
C LEU A 121 -14.03 -4.85 -18.41
N ARG A 122 -15.14 -5.56 -18.74
CA ARG A 122 -16.40 -4.99 -19.21
C ARG A 122 -16.24 -4.09 -20.44
N ILE A 123 -15.41 -4.53 -21.41
CA ILE A 123 -15.12 -3.81 -22.66
C ILE A 123 -15.54 -4.59 -23.91
N GLU A 124 -16.41 -5.61 -23.79
CA GLU A 124 -16.89 -6.42 -24.93
C GLU A 124 -17.53 -5.53 -26.01
N HIS A 125 -18.32 -4.55 -25.59
CA HIS A 125 -18.99 -3.60 -26.46
C HIS A 125 -18.03 -2.67 -27.23
N LEU A 126 -16.78 -2.57 -26.77
CA LEU A 126 -15.74 -1.73 -27.36
C LEU A 126 -14.84 -2.48 -28.35
N LEU A 127 -14.92 -3.82 -28.43
CA LEU A 127 -13.99 -4.64 -29.24
C LEU A 127 -13.91 -4.23 -30.70
N GLY A 128 -15.00 -3.69 -31.29
CA GLY A 128 -15.03 -3.17 -32.64
C GLY A 128 -14.61 -1.72 -32.82
N SER A 129 -14.30 -1.01 -31.72
CA SER A 129 -14.06 0.43 -31.74
C SER A 129 -12.60 0.79 -31.98
N SER A 130 -12.36 2.02 -32.46
CA SER A 130 -11.02 2.63 -32.48
C SER A 130 -10.62 3.07 -31.10
N VAL A 131 -9.33 2.93 -30.73
CA VAL A 131 -8.82 3.40 -29.43
C VAL A 131 -8.67 4.91 -29.33
N THR A 132 -8.61 5.63 -30.46
CA THR A 132 -8.42 7.08 -30.48
C THR A 132 -9.64 7.87 -30.03
N GLY A 133 -10.84 7.30 -30.15
CA GLY A 133 -12.12 7.92 -29.74
C GLY A 133 -12.58 7.53 -28.33
N LEU A 134 -11.83 6.69 -27.61
CA LEU A 134 -12.25 6.22 -26.29
C LEU A 134 -12.02 7.27 -25.19
N ALA A 135 -12.89 7.27 -24.19
CA ALA A 135 -12.67 7.98 -22.94
C ALA A 135 -11.41 7.48 -22.18
N GLY A 136 -10.86 8.27 -21.27
CA GLY A 136 -9.63 7.93 -20.53
C GLY A 136 -9.73 6.58 -19.81
N GLY A 137 -10.84 6.34 -19.10
CA GLY A 137 -11.09 5.08 -18.39
C GLY A 137 -11.16 3.87 -19.32
N ASP A 138 -11.78 4.00 -20.51
CA ASP A 138 -11.83 2.91 -21.48
C ASP A 138 -10.46 2.59 -22.06
N ARG A 139 -9.67 3.63 -22.40
CA ARG A 139 -8.28 3.45 -22.84
C ARG A 139 -7.44 2.71 -21.78
N GLN A 140 -7.65 3.04 -20.51
CA GLN A 140 -6.95 2.38 -19.40
C GLN A 140 -7.34 0.90 -19.31
N ARG A 141 -8.64 0.57 -19.42
CA ARG A 141 -9.11 -0.82 -19.43
C ARG A 141 -8.53 -1.63 -20.59
N VAL A 142 -8.45 -1.05 -21.77
CA VAL A 142 -7.83 -1.71 -22.94
C VAL A 142 -6.33 -1.93 -22.72
N ALA A 143 -5.60 -0.97 -22.14
CA ALA A 143 -4.18 -1.10 -21.84
C ALA A 143 -3.91 -2.20 -20.79
N LEU A 144 -4.75 -2.25 -19.75
CA LEU A 144 -4.72 -3.31 -18.75
C LEU A 144 -4.99 -4.68 -19.37
N GLY A 145 -6.02 -4.77 -20.23
CA GLY A 145 -6.36 -6.00 -20.96
C GLY A 145 -5.22 -6.51 -21.83
N ARG A 146 -4.50 -5.62 -22.50
CA ARG A 146 -3.33 -5.98 -23.31
C ARG A 146 -2.19 -6.59 -22.47
N ALA A 147 -2.01 -6.15 -21.24
CA ALA A 147 -1.03 -6.74 -20.33
C ALA A 147 -1.49 -8.13 -19.84
N ILE A 148 -2.73 -8.26 -19.42
CA ILE A 148 -3.33 -9.47 -18.84
C ILE A 148 -3.38 -10.63 -19.83
N VAL A 149 -3.69 -10.36 -21.11
CA VAL A 149 -3.93 -11.39 -22.13
C VAL A 149 -2.73 -12.31 -22.39
N ARG A 150 -1.50 -11.86 -22.07
CA ARG A 150 -0.25 -12.60 -22.28
C ARG A 150 -0.03 -13.76 -21.33
N GLN A 151 -0.50 -13.66 -20.09
CA GLN A 151 -0.17 -14.59 -18.99
C GLN A 151 1.33 -14.73 -18.77
N PRO A 152 2.05 -13.62 -18.48
CA PRO A 152 3.50 -13.60 -18.29
C PRO A 152 3.91 -14.23 -16.95
N LYS A 153 5.22 -14.40 -16.73
CA LYS A 153 5.77 -14.82 -15.43
C LYS A 153 5.47 -13.81 -14.31
N ALA A 154 5.47 -12.52 -14.63
CA ALA A 154 5.11 -11.46 -13.69
C ALA A 154 4.35 -10.31 -14.36
N PHE A 155 3.40 -9.72 -13.63
CA PHE A 155 2.71 -8.49 -14.01
C PHE A 155 3.30 -7.29 -13.27
N LEU A 156 3.63 -6.25 -14.02
CA LEU A 156 4.06 -4.96 -13.49
C LEU A 156 3.05 -3.89 -13.87
N MET A 157 2.47 -3.19 -12.89
CA MET A 157 1.40 -2.21 -13.12
C MET A 157 1.77 -0.87 -12.50
N ASP A 158 1.96 0.17 -13.32
CA ASP A 158 2.34 1.51 -12.90
C ASP A 158 1.10 2.42 -12.86
N GLU A 159 0.51 2.62 -11.68
CA GLU A 159 -0.71 3.40 -11.42
C GLU A 159 -1.88 3.07 -12.39
N PRO A 160 -2.25 1.79 -12.57
CA PRO A 160 -3.16 1.37 -13.63
C PRO A 160 -4.62 1.79 -13.40
N LEU A 161 -4.99 2.32 -12.23
CA LEU A 161 -6.35 2.73 -11.89
C LEU A 161 -6.49 4.25 -11.70
N GLY A 162 -5.41 5.02 -11.85
CA GLY A 162 -5.34 6.44 -11.49
C GLY A 162 -6.30 7.36 -12.25
N THR A 163 -6.75 7.00 -13.45
CA THR A 163 -7.66 7.83 -14.28
C THR A 163 -9.12 7.38 -14.21
N LEU A 164 -9.43 6.33 -13.44
CA LEU A 164 -10.78 5.83 -13.24
C LEU A 164 -11.53 6.66 -12.19
N ASP A 165 -12.86 6.79 -12.37
CA ASP A 165 -13.73 7.29 -11.30
C ASP A 165 -13.74 6.34 -10.10
N ALA A 166 -14.22 6.82 -8.94
CA ALA A 166 -14.13 6.10 -7.68
C ALA A 166 -14.90 4.77 -7.71
N GLU A 167 -16.13 4.77 -8.24
CA GLU A 167 -16.98 3.57 -8.30
C GLU A 167 -16.34 2.49 -9.17
N PHE A 168 -15.86 2.88 -10.36
CA PHE A 168 -15.24 1.95 -11.27
C PHE A 168 -13.87 1.46 -10.76
N ARG A 169 -13.13 2.29 -10.03
CA ARG A 169 -11.86 1.92 -9.38
C ARG A 169 -12.06 0.82 -8.34
N GLU A 170 -13.08 0.94 -7.46
CA GLU A 170 -13.41 -0.10 -6.48
C GLU A 170 -13.78 -1.42 -7.17
N LEU A 171 -14.62 -1.36 -8.21
CA LEU A 171 -14.95 -2.52 -9.01
C LEU A 171 -13.70 -3.18 -9.61
N MET A 172 -12.79 -2.38 -10.17
CA MET A 172 -11.57 -2.89 -10.79
C MET A 172 -10.60 -3.52 -9.76
N CYS A 173 -10.54 -3.00 -8.54
CA CYS A 173 -9.80 -3.65 -7.46
C CYS A 173 -10.33 -5.08 -7.21
N VAL A 174 -11.65 -5.25 -7.12
CA VAL A 174 -12.28 -6.57 -6.94
C VAL A 174 -11.96 -7.51 -8.12
N GLU A 175 -12.10 -7.03 -9.36
CA GLU A 175 -11.85 -7.84 -10.55
C GLU A 175 -10.37 -8.20 -10.75
N LEU A 176 -9.45 -7.27 -10.44
CA LEU A 176 -8.00 -7.53 -10.44
C LEU A 176 -7.62 -8.57 -9.38
N ARG A 177 -8.19 -8.48 -8.18
CA ARG A 177 -7.93 -9.46 -7.11
C ARG A 177 -8.42 -10.85 -7.53
N LYS A 178 -9.65 -10.97 -8.06
CA LYS A 178 -10.18 -12.24 -8.57
C LYS A 178 -9.32 -12.82 -9.70
N LEU A 179 -8.85 -11.96 -10.61
CA LEU A 179 -7.98 -12.38 -11.70
C LEU A 179 -6.64 -12.91 -11.16
N HIS A 180 -6.02 -12.18 -10.24
CA HIS A 180 -4.79 -12.60 -9.59
C HIS A 180 -4.96 -13.93 -8.87
N ASP A 181 -6.05 -14.11 -8.09
CA ASP A 181 -6.34 -15.34 -7.36
C ASP A 181 -6.51 -16.55 -8.29
N ARG A 182 -7.00 -16.31 -9.51
CA ARG A 182 -7.13 -17.35 -10.53
C ARG A 182 -5.82 -17.67 -11.23
N LEU A 183 -5.03 -16.64 -11.59
CA LEU A 183 -3.77 -16.81 -12.35
C LEU A 183 -2.59 -17.15 -11.45
N LYS A 184 -2.60 -16.69 -10.22
CA LYS A 184 -1.51 -16.80 -9.23
C LYS A 184 -0.15 -16.28 -9.73
N THR A 185 -0.20 -15.39 -10.73
CA THR A 185 1.02 -14.77 -11.31
C THR A 185 1.52 -13.67 -10.38
N THR A 186 2.81 -13.64 -10.09
CA THR A 186 3.44 -12.59 -9.29
C THR A 186 3.10 -11.22 -9.86
N THR A 187 2.52 -10.36 -9.03
CA THR A 187 2.04 -9.04 -9.45
C THR A 187 2.70 -7.95 -8.64
N VAL A 188 3.31 -6.97 -9.30
CA VAL A 188 3.84 -5.76 -8.68
C VAL A 188 2.99 -4.58 -9.14
N PHE A 189 2.33 -3.95 -8.20
CA PHE A 189 1.38 -2.87 -8.43
C PHE A 189 1.87 -1.59 -7.76
N VAL A 190 2.00 -0.53 -8.51
CA VAL A 190 2.38 0.79 -7.99
C VAL A 190 1.12 1.64 -7.84
N THR A 191 0.94 2.22 -6.68
CA THR A 191 -0.11 3.20 -6.43
C THR A 191 0.32 4.22 -5.36
N HIS A 192 -0.40 5.32 -5.29
CA HIS A 192 -0.37 6.26 -4.16
C HIS A 192 -1.69 6.22 -3.35
N ASP A 193 -2.66 5.40 -3.78
CA ASP A 193 -3.93 5.21 -3.09
C ASP A 193 -3.85 4.07 -2.08
N GLN A 194 -4.12 4.41 -0.80
CA GLN A 194 -4.07 3.46 0.30
C GLN A 194 -5.20 2.43 0.23
N ASN A 195 -6.39 2.82 -0.28
CA ASN A 195 -7.53 1.91 -0.39
C ASN A 195 -7.25 0.81 -1.42
N GLU A 196 -6.64 1.18 -2.56
CA GLU A 196 -6.18 0.20 -3.55
C GLU A 196 -5.17 -0.78 -2.92
N ALA A 197 -4.18 -0.24 -2.19
CA ALA A 197 -3.15 -1.05 -1.55
C ALA A 197 -3.75 -2.03 -0.54
N MET A 198 -4.64 -1.57 0.34
CA MET A 198 -5.29 -2.39 1.35
C MET A 198 -6.23 -3.46 0.76
N ALA A 199 -6.89 -3.15 -0.36
CA ALA A 199 -7.84 -4.07 -1.01
C ALA A 199 -7.15 -5.15 -1.87
N LEU A 200 -5.99 -4.85 -2.46
CA LEU A 200 -5.35 -5.71 -3.45
C LEU A 200 -4.21 -6.55 -2.87
N ALA A 201 -3.44 -6.01 -1.93
CA ALA A 201 -2.14 -6.56 -1.59
C ALA A 201 -2.20 -7.82 -0.71
N ASP A 202 -1.34 -8.78 -1.02
CA ASP A 202 -0.85 -9.76 -0.05
C ASP A 202 0.25 -9.13 0.81
N HIS A 203 1.11 -8.27 0.17
CA HIS A 203 2.15 -7.49 0.82
C HIS A 203 2.17 -6.03 0.34
N ILE A 204 2.31 -5.09 1.27
CA ILE A 204 2.50 -3.67 1.01
C ILE A 204 3.94 -3.29 1.32
N VAL A 205 4.61 -2.69 0.36
CA VAL A 205 5.95 -2.11 0.50
C VAL A 205 5.81 -0.60 0.55
N VAL A 206 5.99 -0.02 1.73
CA VAL A 206 5.92 1.43 1.92
C VAL A 206 7.27 2.04 1.60
N MET A 207 7.27 2.96 0.63
CA MET A 207 8.46 3.67 0.17
C MET A 207 8.39 5.16 0.47
N ASN A 208 9.51 5.73 0.89
CA ASN A 208 9.67 7.18 1.03
C ASN A 208 11.10 7.60 0.70
N GLN A 209 11.27 8.70 -0.03
CA GLN A 209 12.56 9.30 -0.38
C GLN A 209 13.62 8.31 -0.94
N GLY A 210 13.18 7.33 -1.74
CA GLY A 210 14.05 6.34 -2.36
C GLY A 210 14.39 5.13 -1.48
N GLU A 211 13.80 5.02 -0.30
CA GLU A 211 14.02 3.95 0.68
C GLU A 211 12.74 3.13 0.89
N ILE A 212 12.90 1.84 1.17
CA ILE A 212 11.84 0.98 1.67
C ILE A 212 11.82 1.12 3.19
N LEU A 213 10.71 1.63 3.73
CA LEU A 213 10.54 1.82 5.17
C LEU A 213 9.91 0.61 5.86
N GLN A 214 9.01 -0.08 5.16
CA GLN A 214 8.35 -1.29 5.67
C GLN A 214 7.88 -2.16 4.51
N SER A 215 8.01 -3.47 4.66
CA SER A 215 7.39 -4.48 3.80
C SER A 215 6.63 -5.46 4.66
N ASP A 216 5.31 -5.48 4.54
CA ASP A 216 4.45 -6.25 5.42
C ASP A 216 3.08 -6.56 4.78
N THR A 217 2.29 -7.42 5.45
CA THR A 217 0.87 -7.58 5.12
C THR A 217 0.11 -6.26 5.34
N PRO A 218 -1.05 -6.03 4.69
CA PRO A 218 -1.88 -4.85 4.94
C PRO A 218 -2.17 -4.62 6.43
N GLU A 219 -2.50 -5.71 7.15
CA GLU A 219 -2.74 -5.65 8.60
C GLU A 219 -1.48 -5.24 9.37
N GLY A 220 -0.30 -5.76 9.00
CA GLY A 220 0.96 -5.44 9.64
C GLY A 220 1.36 -3.97 9.47
N VAL A 221 1.24 -3.44 8.25
CA VAL A 221 1.54 -2.02 7.96
C VAL A 221 0.59 -1.09 8.72
N TYR A 222 -0.68 -1.49 8.87
CA TYR A 222 -1.69 -0.69 9.56
C TYR A 222 -1.51 -0.71 11.09
N ASN A 223 -1.40 -1.90 11.68
CA ASN A 223 -1.40 -2.07 13.14
C ASN A 223 -0.01 -1.88 13.76
N PHE A 224 1.08 -2.19 13.03
CA PHE A 224 2.45 -2.17 13.52
C PHE A 224 3.37 -1.38 12.57
N PRO A 225 3.08 -0.06 12.38
CA PRO A 225 3.90 0.78 11.51
C PRO A 225 5.33 0.87 12.06
N SER A 226 6.33 0.61 11.19
CA SER A 226 7.75 0.56 11.57
C SER A 226 8.32 1.90 12.05
N CYS A 227 7.70 3.01 11.62
CA CYS A 227 8.16 4.37 11.96
C CYS A 227 7.02 5.38 11.91
N LEU A 228 7.27 6.59 12.40
CA LEU A 228 6.30 7.68 12.44
C LEU A 228 5.77 8.05 11.05
N PHE A 229 6.62 7.96 10.01
CA PHE A 229 6.15 8.22 8.65
C PHE A 229 5.06 7.23 8.25
N VAL A 230 5.26 5.93 8.43
CA VAL A 230 4.27 4.90 8.10
C VAL A 230 3.01 5.08 8.92
N ALA A 231 3.14 5.36 10.23
CA ALA A 231 2.02 5.59 11.13
C ALA A 231 1.11 6.74 10.67
N ARG A 232 1.70 7.85 10.18
CA ARG A 232 0.99 9.02 9.66
C ARG A 232 0.49 8.83 8.23
N PHE A 233 1.24 8.11 7.42
CA PHE A 233 0.93 7.94 6.00
C PHE A 233 -0.19 6.93 5.79
N ILE A 234 -0.28 5.87 6.60
CA ILE A 234 -1.28 4.82 6.48
C ILE A 234 -2.49 5.10 7.38
N GLY A 235 -3.68 5.05 6.79
CA GLY A 235 -4.97 5.27 7.47
C GLY A 235 -5.51 6.69 7.31
N ARG A 236 -6.85 6.81 7.27
CA ARG A 236 -7.60 8.09 7.21
C ARG A 236 -8.80 8.01 8.14
N PRO A 237 -8.80 8.78 9.25
CA PRO A 237 -7.74 9.68 9.72
C PRO A 237 -6.44 8.95 10.06
N ALA A 238 -5.32 9.71 10.11
CA ALA A 238 -4.01 9.18 10.48
C ALA A 238 -3.98 8.73 11.96
N MET A 239 -2.97 7.95 12.32
CA MET A 239 -2.71 7.54 13.71
C MET A 239 -2.52 8.77 14.60
N ASN A 240 -3.18 8.82 15.76
CA ASN A 240 -2.90 9.81 16.79
C ASN A 240 -1.51 9.54 17.37
N LEU A 241 -0.72 10.60 17.54
CA LEU A 241 0.63 10.53 18.10
C LEU A 241 0.72 11.51 19.25
N LEU A 242 0.75 11.01 20.48
CA LEU A 242 0.70 11.79 21.70
C LEU A 242 2.03 11.75 22.43
N PRO A 243 2.64 12.90 22.79
CA PRO A 243 3.87 12.92 23.54
C PRO A 243 3.65 12.35 24.95
N LEU A 244 4.61 11.56 25.41
CA LEU A 244 4.62 11.10 26.80
C LEU A 244 5.25 12.14 27.71
N ASP A 245 4.77 12.20 28.96
CA ASP A 245 5.22 13.17 29.96
C ASP A 245 6.63 12.83 30.48
N GLU A 246 7.01 11.54 30.42
CA GLU A 246 8.24 11.02 30.95
C GLU A 246 8.88 9.97 30.04
N ARG A 247 10.10 9.55 30.38
CA ARG A 247 10.82 8.46 29.67
C ARG A 247 10.05 7.14 29.77
N VAL A 248 10.15 6.33 28.73
CA VAL A 248 9.69 4.94 28.74
C VAL A 248 10.81 4.05 29.29
N MET A 249 10.50 3.22 30.26
CA MET A 249 11.43 2.20 30.75
C MET A 249 11.06 0.84 30.15
N ALA A 250 12.08 0.02 29.88
CA ALA A 250 11.83 -1.38 29.51
C ALA A 250 11.01 -2.08 30.61
N ASP A 251 10.16 -3.00 30.19
CA ASP A 251 9.29 -3.81 31.05
C ASP A 251 8.19 -3.06 31.82
N TRP A 252 7.99 -1.76 31.54
CA TRP A 252 6.82 -1.04 32.06
C TRP A 252 5.61 -1.29 31.19
N ASP A 253 4.45 -1.47 31.79
CA ASP A 253 3.16 -1.64 31.11
C ASP A 253 2.27 -0.38 31.20
N THR A 254 2.78 0.68 31.83
CA THR A 254 2.05 1.93 32.04
C THR A 254 2.95 3.13 31.70
N VAL A 255 2.40 4.07 30.95
CA VAL A 255 3.03 5.34 30.57
C VAL A 255 2.11 6.51 30.92
N ARG A 256 2.67 7.71 31.07
CA ARG A 256 1.89 8.92 31.40
C ARG A 256 1.77 9.85 30.20
N VAL A 257 0.51 10.24 29.91
CA VAL A 257 0.15 11.15 28.81
C VAL A 257 -0.71 12.27 29.38
N ALA A 258 -0.21 13.51 29.36
CA ALA A 258 -0.89 14.69 29.91
C ALA A 258 -1.43 14.46 31.35
N GLY A 259 -0.60 13.86 32.21
CA GLY A 259 -0.94 13.58 33.61
C GLY A 259 -1.84 12.36 33.83
N VAL A 260 -2.25 11.64 32.78
CA VAL A 260 -3.10 10.45 32.89
C VAL A 260 -2.29 9.19 32.61
N ASP A 261 -2.42 8.20 33.48
CA ASP A 261 -1.77 6.90 33.31
C ASP A 261 -2.49 6.05 32.23
N VAL A 262 -1.75 5.57 31.25
CA VAL A 262 -2.24 4.76 30.13
C VAL A 262 -1.48 3.44 30.09
N THR A 263 -2.21 2.34 30.17
CA THR A 263 -1.61 1.01 30.00
C THR A 263 -1.24 0.78 28.52
N VAL A 264 -0.05 0.23 28.28
CA VAL A 264 0.48 -0.04 26.93
C VAL A 264 1.06 -1.45 26.86
N PRO A 265 1.23 -2.02 25.66
CA PRO A 265 2.01 -3.26 25.51
C PRO A 265 3.44 -3.02 26.00
N THR A 266 3.94 -3.93 26.83
CA THR A 266 5.25 -3.84 27.51
C THR A 266 6.38 -3.59 26.51
N PRO A 267 7.07 -2.44 26.55
CA PRO A 267 8.20 -2.13 25.68
C PRO A 267 9.46 -2.90 26.10
N HIS A 268 10.27 -3.29 25.13
CA HIS A 268 11.53 -3.99 25.37
C HIS A 268 12.77 -3.08 25.35
N ALA A 269 12.58 -1.78 25.25
CA ALA A 269 13.66 -0.81 25.23
C ALA A 269 13.34 0.41 26.11
N THR A 270 14.38 0.97 26.75
CA THR A 270 14.28 2.23 27.49
C THR A 270 14.55 3.39 26.53
N VAL A 271 13.61 4.37 26.47
CA VAL A 271 13.68 5.50 25.57
C VAL A 271 13.39 6.81 26.33
N GLN A 272 14.19 7.84 26.09
CA GLN A 272 14.11 9.11 26.82
C GLN A 272 12.90 9.96 26.43
N ARG A 273 12.51 9.94 25.16
CA ARG A 273 11.36 10.68 24.61
C ARG A 273 10.58 9.77 23.68
N ALA A 274 9.33 9.53 23.99
CA ALA A 274 8.49 8.65 23.20
C ALA A 274 7.14 9.29 22.87
N LEU A 275 6.50 8.74 21.84
CA LEU A 275 5.15 9.08 21.43
C LEU A 275 4.27 7.84 21.55
N LEU A 276 3.08 7.99 22.12
CA LEU A 276 2.03 6.99 22.09
C LEU A 276 1.29 7.09 20.75
N GLY A 277 1.29 6.02 19.99
CA GLY A 277 0.50 5.87 18.76
C GLY A 277 -0.80 5.11 19.02
N VAL A 278 -1.93 5.67 18.62
CA VAL A 278 -3.24 5.02 18.69
C VAL A 278 -4.10 5.38 17.47
N ARG A 279 -4.71 4.37 16.84
CA ARG A 279 -5.62 4.59 15.71
C ARG A 279 -6.93 5.23 16.19
N PRO A 280 -7.57 6.08 15.36
CA PRO A 280 -8.84 6.77 15.74
C PRO A 280 -9.96 5.84 16.18
N GLU A 281 -10.07 4.64 15.61
CA GLU A 281 -11.06 3.62 15.96
C GLU A 281 -10.80 2.95 17.32
N HIS A 282 -9.61 3.11 17.87
CA HIS A 282 -9.21 2.61 19.18
C HIS A 282 -9.25 3.67 20.29
N VAL A 283 -9.81 4.85 19.97
CA VAL A 283 -10.12 5.91 20.92
C VAL A 283 -11.60 5.87 21.24
N SER A 284 -11.95 5.61 22.50
CA SER A 284 -13.34 5.56 22.97
C SER A 284 -13.70 6.87 23.66
N LEU A 285 -14.85 7.45 23.29
CA LEU A 285 -15.44 8.58 24.02
C LEU A 285 -16.09 8.09 25.32
N ARG A 286 -15.90 8.84 26.41
CA ARG A 286 -16.41 8.58 27.74
C ARG A 286 -17.13 9.84 28.29
N PRO A 287 -17.98 9.69 29.30
CA PRO A 287 -18.52 10.86 30.04
C PRO A 287 -17.40 11.75 30.58
N ALA A 288 -17.69 13.03 30.71
CA ALA A 288 -16.76 13.98 31.32
C ALA A 288 -16.36 13.52 32.74
N GLY A 289 -15.06 13.54 33.03
CA GLY A 289 -14.47 13.04 34.29
C GLY A 289 -13.98 11.60 34.27
N GLU A 290 -14.23 10.84 33.18
CA GLU A 290 -13.70 9.50 33.00
C GLU A 290 -12.56 9.50 31.94
N GLY A 291 -11.40 8.97 32.31
CA GLY A 291 -10.23 8.91 31.40
C GLY A 291 -9.54 10.27 31.18
N MET A 292 -8.91 10.46 30.02
CA MET A 292 -8.20 11.72 29.70
C MET A 292 -9.20 12.81 29.32
N PRO A 293 -9.15 13.99 29.97
CA PRO A 293 -10.05 15.10 29.64
C PRO A 293 -9.84 15.62 28.22
N ALA A 294 -10.94 15.83 27.51
CA ALA A 294 -10.93 16.34 26.15
C ALA A 294 -12.15 17.25 25.89
N ARG A 295 -12.01 18.13 24.89
CA ARG A 295 -13.10 18.96 24.38
C ARG A 295 -13.28 18.71 22.90
N VAL A 296 -14.50 18.47 22.44
CA VAL A 296 -14.85 18.30 21.04
C VAL A 296 -14.69 19.63 20.30
N THR A 297 -13.80 19.67 19.29
CA THR A 297 -13.54 20.88 18.49
C THR A 297 -14.13 20.80 17.09
N GLN A 298 -14.25 19.60 16.53
CA GLN A 298 -14.80 19.38 15.20
C GLN A 298 -15.49 18.01 15.14
N VAL A 299 -16.56 17.91 14.35
CA VAL A 299 -17.27 16.66 14.09
C VAL A 299 -17.62 16.59 12.62
N GLU A 300 -17.25 15.50 11.95
CA GLU A 300 -17.51 15.25 10.53
C GLU A 300 -18.29 13.95 10.36
N TYR A 301 -19.34 13.96 9.52
CA TYR A 301 -20.17 12.79 9.26
C TYR A 301 -19.76 12.08 7.96
N PHE A 302 -19.46 10.79 8.06
CA PHE A 302 -19.05 9.95 6.93
C PHE A 302 -20.11 8.89 6.54
N GLY A 303 -21.37 9.08 6.92
CA GLY A 303 -22.45 8.14 6.61
C GLY A 303 -22.52 6.95 7.55
N SER A 304 -21.44 6.19 7.69
CA SER A 304 -21.36 5.02 8.58
C SER A 304 -20.91 5.36 10.01
N HIS A 305 -20.18 6.46 10.19
CA HIS A 305 -19.59 6.88 11.46
C HIS A 305 -19.36 8.40 11.48
N TRP A 306 -19.07 8.93 12.66
CA TRP A 306 -18.58 10.27 12.87
C TRP A 306 -17.08 10.25 13.14
N VAL A 307 -16.36 11.23 12.61
CA VAL A 307 -14.98 11.53 13.00
C VAL A 307 -15.02 12.77 13.90
N ALA A 308 -14.62 12.60 15.16
CA ALA A 308 -14.53 13.69 16.13
C ALA A 308 -13.06 14.09 16.31
N THR A 309 -12.75 15.39 16.19
CA THR A 309 -11.47 15.96 16.60
C THR A 309 -11.63 16.54 18.00
N LEU A 310 -10.74 16.15 18.89
CA LEU A 310 -10.79 16.42 20.31
C LEU A 310 -9.52 17.17 20.73
N ALA A 311 -9.65 18.33 21.36
CA ALA A 311 -8.53 19.03 21.97
C ALA A 311 -8.26 18.43 23.37
N THR A 312 -7.01 18.02 23.62
CA THR A 312 -6.52 17.52 24.90
C THR A 312 -5.28 18.30 25.33
N ALA A 313 -4.80 18.10 26.57
CA ALA A 313 -3.54 18.67 27.02
C ALA A 313 -2.31 18.10 26.28
N ALA A 314 -2.43 16.88 25.69
CA ALA A 314 -1.39 16.26 24.88
C ALA A 314 -1.44 16.66 23.40
N GLY A 315 -2.40 17.47 22.97
CA GLY A 315 -2.63 17.86 21.58
C GLY A 315 -3.99 17.38 21.05
N ASN A 316 -4.18 17.46 19.73
CA ASN A 316 -5.41 17.03 19.09
C ASN A 316 -5.45 15.51 18.94
N VAL A 317 -6.62 14.92 19.23
CA VAL A 317 -6.90 13.48 19.07
C VAL A 317 -8.11 13.30 18.17
N CYS A 318 -8.00 12.45 17.17
CA CYS A 318 -9.12 11.99 16.36
C CYS A 318 -9.71 10.72 16.94
N ALA A 319 -11.03 10.64 17.03
CA ALA A 319 -11.77 9.46 17.45
C ALA A 319 -12.88 9.12 16.45
N LEU A 320 -13.17 7.84 16.26
CA LEU A 320 -14.34 7.40 15.52
C LEU A 320 -15.51 7.17 16.51
N ALA A 321 -16.61 7.84 16.28
CA ALA A 321 -17.85 7.65 17.04
C ALA A 321 -18.91 6.95 16.20
N SER A 322 -19.74 6.12 16.85
CA SER A 322 -20.84 5.44 16.16
C SER A 322 -21.84 6.47 15.62
N LYS A 323 -22.56 6.09 14.55
CA LYS A 323 -23.57 6.97 13.93
C LYS A 323 -24.66 7.43 14.93
N ASP A 324 -24.95 6.62 15.98
CA ASP A 324 -26.02 6.83 16.94
C ASP A 324 -25.57 7.66 18.18
N ALA A 325 -24.26 7.96 18.28
CA ALA A 325 -23.66 8.65 19.43
C ALA A 325 -22.76 9.80 18.98
N ALA A 326 -23.30 10.71 18.18
CA ALA A 326 -22.57 11.90 17.73
C ALA A 326 -22.27 12.84 18.89
N PRO A 327 -20.99 13.16 19.18
CA PRO A 327 -20.71 14.25 20.14
C PRO A 327 -21.02 15.60 19.51
N ALA A 328 -21.37 16.60 20.31
CA ALA A 328 -21.55 17.96 19.84
C ALA A 328 -20.25 18.78 19.99
N VAL A 329 -20.03 19.70 19.05
CA VAL A 329 -18.87 20.62 19.14
C VAL A 329 -19.03 21.48 20.42
N GLY A 330 -18.00 21.54 21.23
CA GLY A 330 -17.96 22.21 22.53
C GLY A 330 -18.15 21.27 23.71
N ASP A 331 -18.62 20.04 23.50
CA ASP A 331 -18.80 19.07 24.58
C ASP A 331 -17.49 18.79 25.32
N ALA A 332 -17.54 18.73 26.64
CA ALA A 332 -16.50 18.20 27.49
C ALA A 332 -16.72 16.69 27.60
N VAL A 333 -15.71 15.92 27.22
CA VAL A 333 -15.73 14.44 27.22
C VAL A 333 -14.47 13.91 27.87
N GLY A 334 -14.49 12.62 28.24
CA GLY A 334 -13.29 11.87 28.54
C GLY A 334 -12.93 11.00 27.34
N ILE A 335 -11.67 10.62 27.22
CA ILE A 335 -11.21 9.63 26.25
C ILE A 335 -10.44 8.50 26.91
N ALA A 336 -10.62 7.31 26.37
CA ALA A 336 -9.85 6.13 26.77
C ALA A 336 -9.31 5.42 25.50
N PHE A 337 -8.16 4.78 25.64
CA PHE A 337 -7.50 4.07 24.56
C PHE A 337 -7.66 2.55 24.73
N ASP A 338 -7.81 1.82 23.62
CA ASP A 338 -7.66 0.35 23.66
C ASP A 338 -6.19 0.00 23.85
N THR A 339 -5.82 -0.38 25.05
CA THR A 339 -4.46 -0.63 25.49
C THR A 339 -3.72 -1.70 24.69
N ARG A 340 -4.45 -2.66 24.11
CA ARG A 340 -3.87 -3.73 23.27
C ARG A 340 -3.53 -3.26 21.85
N ARG A 341 -4.06 -2.10 21.46
CA ARG A 341 -3.97 -1.52 20.10
C ARG A 341 -3.15 -0.24 20.07
N THR A 342 -2.39 0.02 21.13
CA THR A 342 -1.43 1.12 21.17
C THR A 342 -0.04 0.64 20.78
N VAL A 343 0.75 1.57 20.24
CA VAL A 343 2.15 1.37 19.90
C VAL A 343 2.99 2.53 20.43
N LEU A 344 4.27 2.33 20.63
CA LEU A 344 5.19 3.37 21.11
C LEU A 344 6.25 3.65 20.06
N PHE A 345 6.58 4.92 19.86
CA PHE A 345 7.65 5.35 18.97
C PHE A 345 8.71 6.15 19.74
N ASP A 346 9.97 5.93 19.44
CA ASP A 346 11.04 6.81 19.86
C ASP A 346 10.98 8.13 19.10
N ALA A 347 10.79 9.23 19.80
CA ALA A 347 10.65 10.56 19.20
C ALA A 347 11.95 11.08 18.55
N SER A 348 13.12 10.51 18.89
CA SER A 348 14.43 10.93 18.36
C SER A 348 14.81 10.16 17.09
N THR A 349 14.54 8.86 17.04
CA THR A 349 14.83 8.00 15.89
C THR A 349 13.64 7.85 14.95
N GLU A 350 12.43 8.25 15.39
CA GLU A 350 11.16 8.07 14.73
C GLU A 350 10.77 6.59 14.51
N GLN A 351 11.45 5.64 15.11
CA GLN A 351 11.22 4.21 14.94
C GLN A 351 10.24 3.66 15.97
N LEU A 352 9.54 2.59 15.59
CA LEU A 352 8.70 1.81 16.49
C LEU A 352 9.56 1.22 17.62
N ILE A 353 9.10 1.38 18.87
CA ILE A 353 9.71 0.70 20.03
C ILE A 353 9.16 -0.73 20.08
N PRO A 354 10.03 -1.76 20.01
CA PRO A 354 9.58 -3.14 20.08
C PRO A 354 8.84 -3.44 21.39
N SER A 355 7.75 -4.17 21.29
CA SER A 355 6.94 -4.66 22.43
C SER A 355 6.58 -6.13 22.23
N ALA A 356 6.04 -6.76 23.25
CA ALA A 356 5.61 -8.16 23.17
C ALA A 356 4.65 -8.43 21.99
N THR A 357 3.73 -7.50 21.72
CA THR A 357 2.77 -7.62 20.60
C THR A 357 3.43 -7.46 19.24
N THR A 358 4.37 -6.51 19.09
CA THR A 358 5.09 -6.30 17.83
C THR A 358 6.05 -7.44 17.53
N LEU A 359 6.71 -8.00 18.54
CA LEU A 359 7.60 -9.16 18.40
C LEU A 359 6.82 -10.42 18.03
N ALA A 360 5.63 -10.65 18.62
CA ALA A 360 4.77 -11.76 18.24
C ALA A 360 4.33 -11.69 16.78
N HIS A 361 4.02 -10.50 16.27
CA HIS A 361 3.71 -10.28 14.85
C HIS A 361 4.91 -10.65 13.94
N HIS A 362 6.13 -10.23 14.30
CA HIS A 362 7.33 -10.54 13.51
C HIS A 362 7.76 -12.01 13.63
N ALA A 363 7.59 -12.66 14.79
CA ALA A 363 7.91 -14.07 14.97
C ALA A 363 7.00 -15.00 14.15
N GLY A 364 5.71 -14.65 14.04
CA GLY A 364 4.77 -15.38 13.19
C GLY A 364 5.15 -15.39 11.70
N LYS A 365 5.91 -14.39 11.23
CA LYS A 365 6.41 -14.32 9.85
C LYS A 365 7.63 -15.19 9.61
N ALA A 366 8.56 -15.25 10.57
CA ALA A 366 9.74 -16.08 10.44
C ALA A 366 9.40 -17.57 10.33
N SER A 367 8.28 -18.00 10.92
CA SER A 367 7.78 -19.39 10.83
C SER A 367 7.03 -19.70 9.52
N CYS A 368 6.59 -18.69 8.77
CA CYS A 368 5.97 -18.86 7.43
C CYS A 368 6.99 -18.80 6.29
N GLN A 369 8.23 -18.35 6.55
CA GLN A 369 9.31 -18.22 5.57
C GLN A 369 10.35 -19.37 5.68
N ALA A 370 10.17 -20.32 6.60
CA ALA A 370 10.95 -21.54 6.75
C ALA A 370 10.20 -22.74 6.17
#